data_f9d1199f10de0c20344160830d5035c0
#
_entry.id   f9d1199f10de0c20344160830d5035c0
#
_cell.length_a   1.000
_cell.length_b   1.000
_cell.length_c   1.000
_cell.angle_alpha   90.00
_cell.angle_beta   90.00
_cell.angle_gamma   90.00
#
_symmetry.space_group_name_H-M   'P 1'
#
loop_
_entity.id
_entity.type
_entity.pdbx_description
1 polymer ?
#
loop_
_entity_poly.entity_id
_entity_poly.type
_entity_poly.pdbx_seq_one_letter_code
_entity_poly.pdbx_strand_id
1 'polypeptide(L)'
;MVKMKVGRDPTADPSRVRAAREAIGAGVELFVDANGAYARKEALAQAEAFAALGVRWFEEPVSSDDLDGLRLLRDRAPPGMDIATGEYGYTPWTFRRMLEAGAVDVLQADATRCGGPTGFLRAAALCDAFQVPLSAHCAPQLHAHLCCAATRARHLEYFHDHVRIERMLFDGALPAERGLLRPDPSLPGLGVEPRWAEFERYEIRV
;
A
#
# COMPACT_ATOMS: atom_id res chain seq x y z
N MET A 1 -10.17 7.60 2.35
CA MET A 1 -8.75 7.98 2.13
C MET A 1 -8.43 7.94 0.65
N VAL A 2 -7.48 8.76 0.19
CA VAL A 2 -7.01 8.84 -1.20
C VAL A 2 -5.49 8.84 -1.21
N LYS A 3 -4.85 8.05 -2.10
CA LYS A 3 -3.40 8.01 -2.31
C LYS A 3 -3.05 8.55 -3.70
N MET A 4 -1.99 9.36 -3.80
CA MET A 4 -1.47 9.87 -5.06
C MET A 4 0.03 9.65 -5.18
N LYS A 5 0.51 9.48 -6.40
CA LYS A 5 1.94 9.35 -6.70
C LYS A 5 2.63 10.72 -6.73
N VAL A 6 3.83 10.77 -6.12
CA VAL A 6 4.75 11.91 -6.11
C VAL A 6 6.14 11.45 -6.55
N GLY A 7 7.12 12.34 -6.57
CA GLY A 7 8.52 11.99 -6.83
C GLY A 7 8.96 12.10 -8.29
N ARG A 8 8.05 12.22 -9.26
CA ARG A 8 8.43 12.43 -10.67
C ARG A 8 8.99 13.83 -10.93
N ASP A 9 8.42 14.82 -10.26
CA ASP A 9 8.89 16.20 -10.27
C ASP A 9 8.80 16.76 -8.83
N PRO A 10 9.88 16.62 -8.05
CA PRO A 10 9.91 17.03 -6.65
C PRO A 10 9.53 18.50 -6.42
N THR A 11 9.82 19.38 -7.39
CA THR A 11 9.51 20.81 -7.27
C THR A 11 8.02 21.11 -7.45
N ALA A 12 7.33 20.33 -8.27
CA ALA A 12 5.89 20.44 -8.51
C ALA A 12 5.04 19.68 -7.48
N ASP A 13 5.61 18.70 -6.77
CA ASP A 13 4.85 17.82 -5.91
C ASP A 13 4.07 18.54 -4.80
N PRO A 14 4.60 19.54 -4.07
CA PRO A 14 3.80 20.27 -3.08
C PRO A 14 2.57 20.96 -3.66
N SER A 15 2.67 21.50 -4.88
CA SER A 15 1.54 22.14 -5.55
C SER A 15 0.49 21.12 -6.00
N ARG A 16 0.90 19.96 -6.48
CA ARG A 16 0.01 18.86 -6.86
C ARG A 16 -0.73 18.27 -5.64
N VAL A 17 -0.02 18.08 -4.53
CA VAL A 17 -0.59 17.61 -3.26
C VAL A 17 -1.60 18.65 -2.72
N ARG A 18 -1.31 19.95 -2.82
CA ARG A 18 -2.25 21.02 -2.47
C ARG A 18 -3.53 20.94 -3.31
N ALA A 19 -3.41 20.83 -4.62
CA ALA A 19 -4.56 20.71 -5.51
C ALA A 19 -5.41 19.47 -5.18
N ALA A 20 -4.77 18.34 -4.86
CA ALA A 20 -5.49 17.14 -4.41
C ALA A 20 -6.21 17.37 -3.08
N ARG A 21 -5.56 18.01 -2.10
CA ARG A 21 -6.16 18.37 -0.80
C ARG A 21 -7.37 19.29 -0.97
N GLU A 22 -7.28 20.28 -1.82
CA GLU A 22 -8.40 21.20 -2.12
C GLU A 22 -9.58 20.46 -2.76
N ALA A 23 -9.29 19.53 -3.68
CA ALA A 23 -10.32 18.76 -4.37
C ALA A 23 -11.06 17.77 -3.46
N ILE A 24 -10.36 17.09 -2.55
CA ILE A 24 -10.95 16.08 -1.66
C ILE A 24 -11.51 16.65 -0.35
N GLY A 25 -11.16 17.89 0.00
CA GLY A 25 -11.56 18.53 1.26
C GLY A 25 -10.82 18.00 2.50
N ALA A 26 -10.99 18.65 3.63
CA ALA A 26 -10.27 18.36 4.88
C ALA A 26 -10.70 17.03 5.55
N GLY A 27 -11.88 16.53 5.25
CA GLY A 27 -12.45 15.32 5.88
C GLY A 27 -11.94 13.99 5.29
N VAL A 28 -11.15 14.03 4.21
CA VAL A 28 -10.60 12.84 3.55
C VAL A 28 -9.10 12.73 3.85
N GLU A 29 -8.65 11.59 4.35
CA GLU A 29 -7.22 11.34 4.55
C GLU A 29 -6.49 11.31 3.20
N LEU A 30 -5.36 12.03 3.13
CA LEU A 30 -4.49 12.10 1.96
C LEU A 30 -3.18 11.40 2.22
N PHE A 31 -2.86 10.47 1.34
CA PHE A 31 -1.65 9.67 1.31
C PHE A 31 -0.81 10.02 0.09
N VAL A 32 0.50 9.94 0.21
CA VAL A 32 1.42 10.10 -0.91
C VAL A 32 2.36 8.90 -1.01
N ASP A 33 2.76 8.58 -2.23
CA ASP A 33 3.69 7.50 -2.52
C ASP A 33 4.74 7.98 -3.51
N ALA A 34 6.01 7.95 -3.09
CA ALA A 34 7.13 8.39 -3.88
C ALA A 34 7.88 7.26 -4.61
N ASN A 35 7.57 6.00 -4.33
CA ASN A 35 8.26 4.84 -4.91
C ASN A 35 9.80 4.97 -4.90
N GLY A 36 10.35 5.43 -3.79
CA GLY A 36 11.79 5.56 -3.57
C GLY A 36 12.47 6.73 -4.27
N ALA A 37 11.71 7.72 -4.75
CA ALA A 37 12.24 8.74 -5.67
C ALA A 37 13.16 9.78 -5.01
N TYR A 38 13.01 10.05 -3.71
CA TYR A 38 13.75 11.15 -3.08
C TYR A 38 15.05 10.69 -2.43
N ALA A 39 16.02 11.61 -2.34
CA ALA A 39 17.14 11.47 -1.43
C ALA A 39 16.70 11.77 0.00
N ARG A 40 17.41 11.26 1.03
CA ARG A 40 17.01 11.36 2.45
C ARG A 40 16.67 12.78 2.90
N LYS A 41 17.50 13.78 2.57
CA LYS A 41 17.26 15.19 2.96
C LYS A 41 16.10 15.82 2.21
N GLU A 42 15.93 15.46 0.95
CA GLU A 42 14.82 15.91 0.13
C GLU A 42 13.50 15.31 0.64
N ALA A 43 13.48 14.02 0.97
CA ALA A 43 12.34 13.34 1.56
C ALA A 43 11.90 14.01 2.89
N LEU A 44 12.85 14.43 3.74
CA LEU A 44 12.53 15.19 4.96
C LEU A 44 11.87 16.53 4.65
N ALA A 45 12.41 17.29 3.67
CA ALA A 45 11.82 18.57 3.27
C ALA A 45 10.40 18.38 2.67
N GLN A 46 10.22 17.34 1.86
CA GLN A 46 8.89 16.97 1.33
C GLN A 46 7.92 16.54 2.44
N ALA A 47 8.39 15.77 3.44
CA ALA A 47 7.56 15.36 4.57
C ALA A 47 6.98 16.58 5.32
N GLU A 48 7.79 17.60 5.58
CA GLU A 48 7.33 18.86 6.20
C GLU A 48 6.28 19.55 5.32
N ALA A 49 6.56 19.70 4.02
CA ALA A 49 5.65 20.36 3.09
C ALA A 49 4.31 19.59 2.96
N PHE A 50 4.36 18.27 2.91
CA PHE A 50 3.17 17.41 2.80
C PHE A 50 2.37 17.37 4.11
N ALA A 51 3.03 17.35 5.27
CA ALA A 51 2.36 17.40 6.57
C ALA A 51 1.56 18.70 6.75
N ALA A 52 2.10 19.84 6.28
CA ALA A 52 1.39 21.12 6.29
C ALA A 52 0.11 21.11 5.42
N LEU A 53 0.00 20.15 4.48
CA LEU A 53 -1.18 19.91 3.64
C LEU A 53 -2.06 18.78 4.18
N GLY A 54 -1.78 18.28 5.40
CA GLY A 54 -2.56 17.26 6.06
C GLY A 54 -2.35 15.83 5.50
N VAL A 55 -1.21 15.59 4.86
CA VAL A 55 -0.81 14.22 4.48
C VAL A 55 -0.51 13.41 5.74
N ARG A 56 -1.06 12.17 5.82
CA ARG A 56 -0.95 11.27 6.97
C ARG A 56 -0.12 10.02 6.71
N TRP A 57 0.30 9.80 5.46
CA TRP A 57 1.00 8.62 5.01
C TRP A 57 1.99 8.98 3.93
N PHE A 58 3.23 8.62 4.11
CA PHE A 58 4.30 8.81 3.14
C PHE A 58 4.96 7.47 2.82
N GLU A 59 4.55 6.90 1.71
CA GLU A 59 4.99 5.61 1.21
C GLU A 59 6.29 5.77 0.44
N GLU A 60 7.24 4.90 0.74
CA GLU A 60 8.55 4.83 0.10
C GLU A 60 9.18 6.21 -0.20
N PRO A 61 9.35 7.06 0.83
CA PRO A 61 9.96 8.38 0.60
C PRO A 61 11.38 8.27 0.01
N VAL A 62 12.12 7.23 0.37
CA VAL A 62 13.42 6.83 -0.16
C VAL A 62 13.35 5.37 -0.61
N SER A 63 14.39 4.87 -1.29
CA SER A 63 14.43 3.47 -1.72
C SER A 63 14.06 2.50 -0.60
N SER A 64 13.27 1.47 -0.91
CA SER A 64 12.91 0.39 0.03
C SER A 64 14.12 -0.41 0.53
N ASP A 65 15.26 -0.33 -0.16
CA ASP A 65 16.53 -0.93 0.27
C ASP A 65 17.31 -0.05 1.26
N ASP A 66 16.96 1.24 1.36
CA ASP A 66 17.59 2.20 2.27
C ASP A 66 16.92 2.17 3.65
N LEU A 67 17.12 1.07 4.41
CA LEU A 67 16.51 0.90 5.73
C LEU A 67 16.91 1.99 6.72
N ASP A 68 18.16 2.47 6.67
CA ASP A 68 18.64 3.56 7.52
C ASP A 68 17.97 4.89 7.17
N GLY A 69 17.75 5.14 5.87
CA GLY A 69 17.02 6.32 5.39
C GLY A 69 15.55 6.28 5.80
N LEU A 70 14.90 5.15 5.65
CA LEU A 70 13.51 4.93 6.10
C LEU A 70 13.41 5.13 7.62
N ARG A 71 14.34 4.58 8.42
CA ARG A 71 14.40 4.79 9.86
C ARG A 71 14.57 6.28 10.20
N LEU A 72 15.47 6.98 9.51
CA LEU A 72 15.65 8.43 9.68
C LEU A 72 14.35 9.19 9.42
N LEU A 73 13.66 8.85 8.34
CA LEU A 73 12.39 9.49 7.97
C LEU A 73 11.32 9.20 9.05
N ARG A 74 11.18 7.96 9.48
CA ARG A 74 10.26 7.57 10.55
C ARG A 74 10.49 8.36 11.83
N ASP A 75 11.76 8.52 12.24
CA ASP A 75 12.11 9.19 13.50
C ASP A 75 12.02 10.74 13.39
N ARG A 76 12.01 11.31 12.19
CA ARG A 76 12.09 12.74 11.95
C ARG A 76 10.90 13.34 11.21
N ALA A 77 10.07 12.54 10.56
CA ALA A 77 8.87 13.06 9.91
C ALA A 77 7.94 13.73 10.94
N PRO A 78 7.15 14.70 10.50
CA PRO A 78 6.21 15.40 11.39
C PRO A 78 5.23 14.43 12.07
N PRO A 79 4.88 14.67 13.35
CA PRO A 79 3.94 13.85 14.07
C PRO A 79 2.60 13.67 13.33
N GLY A 80 2.12 12.45 13.27
CA GLY A 80 0.87 12.09 12.59
C GLY A 80 1.03 11.76 11.11
N MET A 81 2.27 11.68 10.60
CA MET A 81 2.60 11.12 9.30
C MET A 81 3.25 9.76 9.48
N ASP A 82 2.62 8.70 9.00
CA ASP A 82 3.18 7.34 9.00
C ASP A 82 4.13 7.15 7.81
N ILE A 83 5.30 6.60 8.05
CA ILE A 83 6.23 6.14 7.02
C ILE A 83 5.93 4.67 6.71
N ALA A 84 5.72 4.35 5.45
CA ALA A 84 5.36 3.01 5.00
C ALA A 84 6.23 2.52 3.85
N THR A 85 6.53 1.24 3.87
CA THR A 85 7.16 0.50 2.78
C THR A 85 6.91 -0.99 2.93
N GLY A 86 7.24 -1.78 1.91
CA GLY A 86 7.18 -3.22 1.94
C GLY A 86 6.57 -3.86 0.70
N GLU A 87 6.07 -3.09 -0.26
CA GLU A 87 5.53 -3.63 -1.51
C GLU A 87 6.56 -4.45 -2.31
N TYR A 88 7.85 -4.16 -2.13
CA TYR A 88 8.98 -4.93 -2.68
C TYR A 88 9.53 -5.98 -1.71
N GLY A 89 8.78 -6.32 -0.67
CA GLY A 89 9.11 -7.42 0.24
C GLY A 89 8.71 -8.76 -0.38
N TYR A 90 9.69 -9.60 -0.75
CA TYR A 90 9.42 -10.89 -1.39
C TYR A 90 9.51 -12.07 -0.43
N THR A 91 10.14 -11.90 0.71
CA THR A 91 10.37 -12.99 1.68
C THR A 91 10.14 -12.55 3.11
N PRO A 92 9.83 -13.48 4.03
CA PRO A 92 9.72 -13.17 5.46
C PRO A 92 10.97 -12.52 6.05
N TRP A 93 12.15 -12.87 5.53
CA TRP A 93 13.43 -12.28 5.99
C TRP A 93 13.56 -10.81 5.59
N THR A 94 13.02 -10.41 4.44
CA THR A 94 12.97 -9.00 4.03
C THR A 94 12.10 -8.21 5.00
N PHE A 95 10.90 -8.68 5.28
CA PHE A 95 9.99 -8.04 6.23
C PHE A 95 10.58 -7.97 7.64
N ARG A 96 11.20 -9.07 8.09
CA ARG A 96 11.89 -9.10 9.38
C ARG A 96 12.96 -8.02 9.47
N ARG A 97 13.84 -7.87 8.46
CA ARG A 97 14.87 -6.83 8.45
C ARG A 97 14.30 -5.41 8.50
N MET A 98 13.20 -5.14 7.78
CA MET A 98 12.52 -3.85 7.83
C MET A 98 12.00 -3.53 9.24
N LEU A 99 11.41 -4.51 9.89
CA LEU A 99 10.88 -4.38 11.25
C LEU A 99 12.00 -4.26 12.31
N GLU A 100 13.04 -5.08 12.23
CA GLU A 100 14.21 -5.01 13.12
C GLU A 100 14.95 -3.67 13.00
N ALA A 101 15.06 -3.12 11.79
CA ALA A 101 15.63 -1.80 11.55
C ALA A 101 14.75 -0.68 12.09
N GLY A 102 13.49 -0.95 12.42
CA GLY A 102 12.52 0.08 12.77
C GLY A 102 12.26 1.04 11.61
N ALA A 103 12.26 0.53 10.39
CA ALA A 103 12.21 1.33 9.16
C ALA A 103 10.81 1.89 8.85
N VAL A 104 9.75 1.38 9.50
CA VAL A 104 8.37 1.71 9.15
C VAL A 104 7.49 1.94 10.38
N ASP A 105 6.49 2.79 10.23
CA ASP A 105 5.34 2.88 11.12
C ASP A 105 4.26 1.89 10.71
N VAL A 106 4.12 1.61 9.40
CA VAL A 106 3.23 0.61 8.84
C VAL A 106 3.98 -0.22 7.80
N LEU A 107 4.00 -1.55 7.97
CA LEU A 107 4.55 -2.45 6.97
C LEU A 107 3.52 -2.68 5.85
N GLN A 108 4.00 -2.70 4.60
CA GLN A 108 3.19 -3.16 3.48
C GLN A 108 3.60 -4.58 3.06
N ALA A 109 2.62 -5.37 2.62
CA ALA A 109 2.88 -6.66 2.00
C ALA A 109 1.93 -6.89 0.82
N ASP A 110 2.44 -7.61 -0.19
CA ASP A 110 1.69 -7.99 -1.36
C ASP A 110 1.76 -9.51 -1.55
N ALA A 111 0.63 -10.18 -1.40
CA ALA A 111 0.55 -11.64 -1.55
C ALA A 111 0.92 -12.10 -2.96
N THR A 112 0.74 -11.26 -3.99
CA THR A 112 1.16 -11.60 -5.36
C THR A 112 2.67 -11.61 -5.54
N ARG A 113 3.42 -11.00 -4.60
CA ARG A 113 4.88 -10.85 -4.63
C ARG A 113 5.59 -11.69 -3.56
N CYS A 114 4.99 -11.85 -2.38
CA CYS A 114 5.68 -12.43 -1.21
C CYS A 114 5.43 -13.94 -0.99
N GLY A 115 5.02 -14.67 -2.01
CA GLY A 115 4.79 -16.12 -1.93
C GLY A 115 3.36 -16.49 -1.56
N GLY A 116 2.39 -15.75 -2.08
CA GLY A 116 0.96 -16.03 -1.95
C GLY A 116 0.40 -15.76 -0.54
N PRO A 117 -0.79 -16.31 -0.26
CA PRO A 117 -1.43 -16.20 1.05
C PRO A 117 -0.53 -16.60 2.22
N THR A 118 0.24 -17.69 2.06
CA THR A 118 1.16 -18.17 3.08
C THR A 118 2.24 -17.14 3.42
N GLY A 119 2.84 -16.50 2.40
CA GLY A 119 3.86 -15.46 2.60
C GLY A 119 3.28 -14.22 3.27
N PHE A 120 2.10 -13.78 2.84
CA PHE A 120 1.39 -12.65 3.43
C PHE A 120 1.07 -12.89 4.92
N LEU A 121 0.56 -14.06 5.28
CA LEU A 121 0.24 -14.40 6.67
C LEU A 121 1.52 -14.52 7.54
N ARG A 122 2.65 -14.92 6.97
CA ARG A 122 3.95 -14.86 7.67
C ARG A 122 4.38 -13.41 7.92
N ALA A 123 4.22 -12.52 6.95
CA ALA A 123 4.45 -11.08 7.16
C ALA A 123 3.49 -10.52 8.23
N ALA A 124 2.22 -10.91 8.22
CA ALA A 124 1.24 -10.51 9.23
C ALA A 124 1.63 -10.98 10.64
N ALA A 125 2.13 -12.21 10.79
CA ALA A 125 2.62 -12.73 12.06
C ALA A 125 3.85 -11.96 12.58
N LEU A 126 4.76 -11.55 11.69
CA LEU A 126 5.88 -10.68 12.06
C LEU A 126 5.37 -9.31 12.50
N CYS A 127 4.45 -8.70 11.76
CA CYS A 127 3.82 -7.43 12.15
C CYS A 127 3.19 -7.51 13.54
N ASP A 128 2.52 -8.61 13.85
CA ASP A 128 1.91 -8.81 15.17
C ASP A 128 2.97 -8.92 16.27
N ALA A 129 4.03 -9.70 16.05
CA ALA A 129 5.14 -9.86 17.00
C ALA A 129 5.89 -8.55 17.27
N PHE A 130 6.06 -7.68 16.26
CA PHE A 130 6.71 -6.37 16.38
C PHE A 130 5.73 -5.25 16.75
N GLN A 131 4.43 -5.53 16.87
CA GLN A 131 3.38 -4.55 17.16
C GLN A 131 3.27 -3.42 16.11
N VAL A 132 3.61 -3.72 14.86
CA VAL A 132 3.55 -2.80 13.72
C VAL A 132 2.28 -3.10 12.91
N PRO A 133 1.46 -2.10 12.54
CA PRO A 133 0.32 -2.30 11.63
C PRO A 133 0.75 -2.83 10.26
N LEU A 134 -0.15 -3.58 9.62
CA LEU A 134 0.01 -4.10 8.26
C LEU A 134 -0.97 -3.45 7.31
N SER A 135 -0.51 -3.07 6.12
CA SER A 135 -1.33 -2.65 4.99
C SER A 135 -1.08 -3.56 3.79
N ALA A 136 -2.12 -3.94 3.07
CA ALA A 136 -1.98 -4.73 1.86
C ALA A 136 -1.81 -3.84 0.63
N HIS A 137 -0.82 -4.15 -0.19
CA HIS A 137 -0.54 -3.46 -1.45
C HIS A 137 -1.33 -4.10 -2.60
N CYS A 138 -2.12 -3.31 -3.32
CA CYS A 138 -2.85 -3.72 -4.53
C CYS A 138 -3.71 -5.01 -4.39
N ALA A 139 -4.03 -5.69 -5.50
CA ALA A 139 -4.78 -6.95 -5.59
C ALA A 139 -5.94 -7.05 -4.57
N PRO A 140 -6.92 -6.12 -4.59
CA PRO A 140 -7.89 -5.97 -3.52
C PRO A 140 -8.77 -7.19 -3.31
N GLN A 141 -9.10 -7.93 -4.38
CA GLN A 141 -9.89 -9.17 -4.28
C GLN A 141 -9.21 -10.22 -3.41
N LEU A 142 -7.90 -10.43 -3.63
CA LEU A 142 -7.10 -11.38 -2.85
C LEU A 142 -6.90 -10.90 -1.42
N HIS A 143 -6.52 -9.64 -1.25
CA HIS A 143 -6.16 -9.08 0.04
C HIS A 143 -7.36 -8.84 0.96
N ALA A 144 -8.58 -8.69 0.44
CA ALA A 144 -9.78 -8.57 1.25
C ALA A 144 -9.95 -9.78 2.20
N HIS A 145 -9.70 -11.00 1.69
CA HIS A 145 -9.76 -12.22 2.50
C HIS A 145 -8.60 -12.31 3.49
N LEU A 146 -7.37 -12.01 3.04
CA LEU A 146 -6.17 -12.13 3.87
C LEU A 146 -6.14 -11.11 5.00
N CYS A 147 -6.61 -9.89 4.75
CA CYS A 147 -6.71 -8.85 5.78
C CYS A 147 -7.72 -9.22 6.87
N CYS A 148 -8.78 -9.97 6.56
CA CYS A 148 -9.70 -10.49 7.58
C CYS A 148 -9.03 -11.47 8.56
N ALA A 149 -7.94 -12.16 8.15
CA ALA A 149 -7.19 -13.09 8.97
C ALA A 149 -5.95 -12.45 9.66
N ALA A 150 -5.59 -11.23 9.30
CA ALA A 150 -4.41 -10.56 9.82
C ALA A 150 -4.77 -9.63 10.99
N THR A 151 -4.32 -9.97 12.21
CA THR A 151 -4.66 -9.26 13.46
C THR A 151 -4.36 -7.75 13.41
N ARG A 152 -3.28 -7.36 12.70
CA ARG A 152 -2.84 -5.97 12.59
C ARG A 152 -3.15 -5.33 11.24
N ALA A 153 -4.01 -5.94 10.42
CA ALA A 153 -4.45 -5.31 9.18
C ALA A 153 -5.16 -3.98 9.49
N ARG A 154 -4.65 -2.91 8.89
CA ARG A 154 -5.18 -1.55 9.06
C ARG A 154 -6.06 -1.16 7.89
N HIS A 155 -5.59 -1.39 6.67
CA HIS A 155 -6.31 -1.16 5.42
C HIS A 155 -5.64 -1.92 4.27
N LEU A 156 -6.29 -1.92 3.12
CA LEU A 156 -5.73 -2.42 1.87
C LEU A 156 -5.87 -1.34 0.78
N GLU A 157 -5.00 -1.39 -0.19
CA GLU A 157 -5.01 -0.48 -1.32
C GLU A 157 -6.00 -0.94 -2.39
N TYR A 158 -7.05 -0.13 -2.61
CA TYR A 158 -8.03 -0.32 -3.68
C TYR A 158 -7.54 0.41 -4.94
N PHE A 159 -6.53 -0.16 -5.59
CA PHE A 159 -5.83 0.46 -6.71
C PHE A 159 -6.69 0.44 -7.98
N HIS A 160 -6.91 1.61 -8.57
CA HIS A 160 -7.83 1.79 -9.69
C HIS A 160 -7.61 0.82 -10.85
N ASP A 161 -6.35 0.65 -11.29
CA ASP A 161 -6.05 -0.20 -12.44
C ASP A 161 -6.26 -1.68 -12.15
N HIS A 162 -5.90 -2.15 -10.95
CA HIS A 162 -6.16 -3.53 -10.53
C HIS A 162 -7.66 -3.81 -10.44
N VAL A 163 -8.43 -2.91 -9.84
CA VAL A 163 -9.90 -3.03 -9.76
C VAL A 163 -10.53 -3.07 -11.14
N ARG A 164 -10.04 -2.25 -12.07
CA ARG A 164 -10.51 -2.25 -13.45
C ARG A 164 -10.23 -3.59 -14.13
N ILE A 165 -9.04 -4.15 -13.94
CA ILE A 165 -8.64 -5.46 -14.49
C ILE A 165 -9.45 -6.58 -13.83
N GLU A 166 -9.60 -6.57 -12.52
CA GLU A 166 -10.41 -7.57 -11.80
C GLU A 166 -11.85 -7.58 -12.34
N ARG A 167 -12.49 -6.43 -12.48
CA ARG A 167 -13.85 -6.32 -13.01
C ARG A 167 -13.98 -6.71 -14.48
N MET A 168 -12.93 -6.55 -15.26
CA MET A 168 -12.92 -6.94 -16.67
C MET A 168 -12.78 -8.45 -16.82
N LEU A 169 -11.95 -9.08 -16.00
CA LEU A 169 -11.55 -10.49 -16.17
C LEU A 169 -12.32 -11.47 -15.27
N PHE A 170 -13.00 -10.99 -14.23
CA PHE A 170 -13.69 -11.86 -13.28
C PHE A 170 -15.13 -11.40 -13.02
N ASP A 171 -16.03 -12.38 -12.88
CA ASP A 171 -17.32 -12.19 -12.24
C ASP A 171 -17.14 -12.28 -10.71
N GLY A 172 -17.93 -11.51 -9.96
CA GLY A 172 -17.87 -11.50 -8.49
C GLY A 172 -16.79 -10.58 -7.88
N ALA A 173 -16.09 -9.76 -8.69
CA ALA A 173 -15.12 -8.78 -8.16
C ALA A 173 -15.77 -7.82 -7.16
N LEU A 174 -15.18 -7.71 -5.95
CA LEU A 174 -15.74 -6.96 -4.83
C LEU A 174 -15.83 -5.45 -5.11
N PRO A 175 -17.01 -4.84 -4.98
CA PRO A 175 -17.14 -3.39 -4.98
C PRO A 175 -16.71 -2.82 -3.62
N ALA A 176 -16.02 -1.67 -3.64
CA ALA A 176 -15.82 -0.90 -2.42
C ALA A 176 -17.10 -0.15 -2.06
N GLU A 177 -17.67 -0.43 -0.91
CA GLU A 177 -18.86 0.23 -0.39
C GLU A 177 -18.53 1.03 0.86
N ARG A 178 -18.68 2.35 0.78
CA ARG A 178 -18.36 3.28 1.89
C ARG A 178 -16.94 3.10 2.44
N GLY A 179 -15.98 2.80 1.55
CA GLY A 179 -14.58 2.58 1.91
C GLY A 179 -14.27 1.20 2.51
N LEU A 180 -15.18 0.25 2.41
CA LEU A 180 -15.00 -1.14 2.89
C LEU A 180 -15.13 -2.14 1.75
N LEU A 181 -14.33 -3.21 1.84
CA LEU A 181 -14.51 -4.45 1.08
C LEU A 181 -15.04 -5.52 2.02
N ARG A 182 -16.04 -6.27 1.57
CA ARG A 182 -16.67 -7.33 2.35
C ARG A 182 -16.64 -8.64 1.57
N PRO A 183 -15.67 -9.53 1.83
CA PRO A 183 -15.69 -10.87 1.26
C PRO A 183 -16.95 -11.63 1.68
N ASP A 184 -17.53 -12.41 0.76
CA ASP A 184 -18.65 -13.29 1.07
C ASP A 184 -18.14 -14.67 1.48
N PRO A 185 -18.23 -15.06 2.76
CA PRO A 185 -17.72 -16.36 3.22
C PRO A 185 -18.57 -17.56 2.75
N SER A 186 -19.71 -17.32 2.13
CA SER A 186 -20.55 -18.38 1.56
C SER A 186 -20.06 -18.85 0.18
N LEU A 187 -19.22 -18.06 -0.48
CA LEU A 187 -18.66 -18.39 -1.79
C LEU A 187 -17.34 -19.15 -1.65
N PRO A 188 -17.05 -20.11 -2.55
CA PRO A 188 -15.79 -20.83 -2.53
C PRO A 188 -14.60 -19.96 -2.97
N GLY A 189 -13.41 -20.26 -2.45
CA GLY A 189 -12.16 -19.60 -2.83
C GLY A 189 -12.17 -18.10 -2.57
N LEU A 190 -11.93 -17.31 -3.59
CA LEU A 190 -11.95 -15.83 -3.52
C LEU A 190 -13.33 -15.24 -3.88
N GLY A 191 -14.33 -16.08 -4.16
CA GLY A 191 -15.67 -15.62 -4.56
C GLY A 191 -15.70 -15.00 -5.97
N VAL A 192 -14.76 -15.37 -6.83
CA VAL A 192 -14.69 -14.87 -8.22
C VAL A 192 -14.59 -16.01 -9.21
N GLU A 193 -15.18 -15.82 -10.40
CA GLU A 193 -15.11 -16.77 -11.51
C GLU A 193 -14.44 -16.09 -12.72
N PRO A 194 -13.44 -16.75 -13.36
CA PRO A 194 -12.78 -16.19 -14.53
C PRO A 194 -13.70 -16.08 -15.74
N ARG A 195 -13.68 -14.95 -16.42
CA ARG A 195 -14.33 -14.76 -17.73
C ARG A 195 -13.38 -15.19 -18.84
N TRP A 196 -13.27 -16.47 -19.09
CA TRP A 196 -12.27 -17.05 -20.01
C TRP A 196 -12.25 -16.38 -21.38
N ALA A 197 -13.39 -16.04 -21.95
CA ALA A 197 -13.47 -15.33 -23.25
C ALA A 197 -12.79 -13.95 -23.21
N GLU A 198 -12.76 -13.28 -22.07
CA GLU A 198 -12.03 -12.01 -21.92
C GLU A 198 -10.53 -12.24 -21.76
N PHE A 199 -10.11 -13.32 -21.11
CA PHE A 199 -8.69 -13.70 -21.01
C PHE A 199 -8.07 -14.03 -22.34
N GLU A 200 -8.78 -14.70 -23.27
CA GLU A 200 -8.29 -15.06 -24.60
C GLU A 200 -7.77 -13.85 -25.41
N ARG A 201 -8.33 -12.66 -25.17
CA ARG A 201 -7.89 -11.41 -25.80
C ARG A 201 -6.47 -10.98 -25.42
N TYR A 202 -5.96 -11.50 -24.30
CA TYR A 202 -4.66 -11.14 -23.73
C TYR A 202 -3.71 -12.33 -23.73
N GLU A 203 -4.10 -13.45 -24.35
CA GLU A 203 -3.24 -14.62 -24.48
C GLU A 203 -2.00 -14.30 -25.31
N ILE A 204 -0.84 -14.47 -24.70
CA ILE A 204 0.44 -14.40 -25.40
C ILE A 204 0.86 -15.83 -25.77
N ARG A 205 0.85 -16.15 -27.06
CA ARG A 205 1.43 -17.40 -27.55
C ARG A 205 2.94 -17.22 -27.64
N VAL A 206 3.68 -17.88 -26.75
CA VAL A 206 5.14 -17.93 -26.72
C VAL A 206 5.63 -19.07 -27.62
#